data_cfeb75c4e2492d085d8cf7649bae0dd5
#
_entry.id   cfeb75c4e2492d085d8cf7649bae0dd5
#
_cell.length_a   1.000
_cell.length_b   1.000
_cell.length_c   1.000
_cell.angle_alpha   90.00
_cell.angle_beta   90.00
_cell.angle_gamma   90.00
#
_symmetry.space_group_name_H-M   'P 1'
#
loop_
_entity.id
_entity.type
_entity.pdbx_description
1 polymer ?
#
loop_
_entity_poly.entity_id
_entity_poly.type
_entity_poly.pdbx_seq_one_letter_code
_entity_poly.pdbx_strand_id
1 'polypeptide(L)'
;SDGELMASDELDKVELPALEQLQSLGWSYVEGAKLSPDESDERSSLKDVVLEKRLTDSLKRINPWINDENLRKVIRDLTKTIYSNLVEANQAIWTQINQCISVTQDLGKGNKGQTVHIIDFENPENNEFLCTNQFKVSGTEQNIIPDILCFVNGLPLAVIECKSPFISHPMKEGINQLLRYANLRNPEENEGCENLFHYKQMMISTHRDEARLATISARIEHYLEWKDPYPHKIEDIGKSPSSQEVLIDGVCNKYNFLDLIRNFIVFEAQDGQVVKKMARYQQFRAVQKTLDRLKTQITSKEKGGIVWHTQGSGKSLTMVFLAVKIRKDPILKDYKIVFLTDRTQLDRQLTDTFRRTQSQTVYAAKNVDDFMKLLAKDSSDIVTGTMQKFREKVGNETIGEVNASDRILLISDEAHRTQYSTFAALMNEALPNATKIAFTGTPLIQSEKTKNEFGSYIDTYTIEQSVKDGSTVKIIYE
;
A
#
# COMPACT_ATOMS: atom_id res chain seq x y z
N SER A 1 15.66 12.10 -37.84
CA SER A 1 14.37 12.83 -37.80
C SER A 1 14.03 13.19 -36.36
N ASP A 2 13.15 14.17 -36.16
CA ASP A 2 12.72 14.57 -34.80
C ASP A 2 12.18 13.37 -33.99
N GLY A 3 11.54 12.42 -34.63
CA GLY A 3 11.05 11.20 -33.99
C GLY A 3 12.15 10.25 -33.50
N GLU A 4 13.25 10.12 -34.23
CA GLU A 4 14.41 9.32 -33.79
C GLU A 4 15.15 9.98 -32.64
N LEU A 5 15.24 11.31 -32.66
CA LEU A 5 15.84 12.05 -31.55
C LEU A 5 15.02 11.93 -30.27
N MET A 6 13.68 12.01 -30.36
CA MET A 6 12.76 11.82 -29.22
C MET A 6 12.85 10.41 -28.63
N ALA A 7 12.91 9.38 -29.46
CA ALA A 7 13.05 7.99 -29.02
C ALA A 7 14.42 7.77 -28.33
N SER A 8 15.50 8.37 -28.84
CA SER A 8 16.82 8.33 -28.22
C SER A 8 16.83 9.03 -26.85
N ASP A 9 16.21 10.21 -26.73
CA ASP A 9 16.14 10.95 -25.47
C ASP A 9 15.32 10.20 -24.41
N GLU A 10 14.23 9.56 -24.80
CA GLU A 10 13.41 8.74 -23.91
C GLU A 10 14.22 7.56 -23.38
N LEU A 11 14.89 6.82 -24.26
CA LEU A 11 15.72 5.69 -23.90
C LEU A 11 16.90 6.13 -23.02
N ASP A 12 17.71 7.07 -23.46
CA ASP A 12 18.97 7.42 -22.82
C ASP A 12 18.78 8.20 -21.51
N LYS A 13 17.74 9.04 -21.43
CA LYS A 13 17.54 9.95 -20.30
C LYS A 13 16.54 9.46 -19.28
N VAL A 14 15.66 8.53 -19.62
CA VAL A 14 14.57 8.08 -18.77
C VAL A 14 14.60 6.57 -18.57
N GLU A 15 14.50 5.78 -19.61
CA GLU A 15 14.37 4.31 -19.52
C GLU A 15 15.64 3.63 -18.99
N LEU A 16 16.81 3.88 -19.60
CA LEU A 16 18.07 3.26 -19.17
C LEU A 16 18.46 3.67 -17.75
N PRO A 17 18.38 4.95 -17.34
CA PRO A 17 18.62 5.32 -15.95
C PRO A 17 17.67 4.63 -14.95
N ALA A 18 16.41 4.43 -15.32
CA ALA A 18 15.46 3.68 -14.47
C ALA A 18 15.87 2.22 -14.33
N LEU A 19 16.27 1.55 -15.42
CA LEU A 19 16.75 0.18 -15.39
C LEU A 19 18.05 0.03 -14.58
N GLU A 20 18.98 0.95 -14.73
CA GLU A 20 20.23 0.95 -13.96
C GLU A 20 19.94 1.11 -12.45
N GLN A 21 19.04 1.98 -12.09
CA GLN A 21 18.63 2.18 -10.68
C GLN A 21 17.95 0.94 -10.12
N LEU A 22 17.03 0.31 -10.85
CA LEU A 22 16.42 -0.95 -10.44
C LEU A 22 17.47 -2.04 -10.19
N GLN A 23 18.45 -2.16 -11.06
CA GLN A 23 19.55 -3.11 -10.89
C GLN A 23 20.40 -2.79 -9.65
N SER A 24 20.65 -1.50 -9.37
CA SER A 24 21.35 -1.08 -8.16
C SER A 24 20.58 -1.41 -6.87
N LEU A 25 19.25 -1.50 -6.97
CA LEU A 25 18.37 -1.92 -5.87
C LEU A 25 18.24 -3.45 -5.75
N GLY A 26 18.93 -4.20 -6.61
CA GLY A 26 18.99 -5.66 -6.55
C GLY A 26 18.05 -6.39 -7.52
N TRP A 27 17.36 -5.68 -8.42
CA TRP A 27 16.60 -6.32 -9.49
C TRP A 27 17.54 -6.90 -10.54
N SER A 28 17.27 -8.12 -10.98
CA SER A 28 17.92 -8.67 -12.18
C SER A 28 17.32 -8.03 -13.42
N TYR A 29 18.09 -7.96 -14.49
CA TYR A 29 17.64 -7.40 -15.76
C TYR A 29 17.81 -8.42 -16.90
N VAL A 30 16.76 -8.55 -17.69
CA VAL A 30 16.77 -9.27 -18.96
C VAL A 30 16.02 -8.43 -20.00
N GLU A 31 16.61 -8.25 -21.17
CA GLU A 31 15.94 -7.56 -22.27
C GLU A 31 14.67 -8.30 -22.69
N GLY A 32 13.58 -7.56 -22.93
CA GLY A 32 12.28 -8.14 -23.21
C GLY A 32 12.24 -9.03 -24.46
N ALA A 33 13.00 -8.68 -25.48
CA ALA A 33 13.12 -9.50 -26.68
C ALA A 33 13.66 -10.92 -26.40
N LYS A 34 14.54 -11.07 -25.42
CA LYS A 34 15.09 -12.36 -25.00
C LYS A 34 14.12 -13.24 -24.23
N LEU A 35 13.01 -12.66 -23.76
CA LEU A 35 11.94 -13.37 -23.07
C LEU A 35 10.79 -13.76 -24.03
N SER A 36 10.92 -13.46 -25.31
CA SER A 36 9.91 -13.81 -26.31
C SER A 36 9.88 -15.33 -26.57
N PRO A 37 8.74 -15.87 -27.03
CA PRO A 37 8.64 -17.30 -27.34
C PRO A 37 9.63 -17.81 -28.38
N ASP A 38 10.10 -16.93 -29.27
CA ASP A 38 11.06 -17.29 -30.33
C ASP A 38 12.48 -17.43 -29.79
N GLU A 39 12.83 -16.76 -28.71
CA GLU A 39 14.16 -16.68 -28.15
C GLU A 39 14.36 -17.53 -26.89
N SER A 40 13.28 -17.90 -26.22
CA SER A 40 13.33 -18.63 -24.95
C SER A 40 12.08 -19.46 -24.69
N ASP A 41 12.16 -20.31 -23.69
CA ASP A 41 11.04 -21.09 -23.15
C ASP A 41 10.33 -20.42 -21.95
N GLU A 42 10.58 -19.14 -21.71
CA GLU A 42 10.03 -18.40 -20.59
C GLU A 42 8.50 -18.26 -20.67
N ARG A 43 7.98 -18.19 -21.89
CA ARG A 43 6.55 -18.18 -22.18
C ARG A 43 6.26 -18.83 -23.54
N SER A 44 5.09 -19.46 -23.63
CA SER A 44 4.70 -20.22 -24.83
C SER A 44 4.17 -19.34 -25.96
N SER A 45 3.64 -18.16 -25.64
CA SER A 45 2.98 -17.25 -26.58
C SER A 45 3.20 -15.81 -26.16
N LEU A 46 3.13 -14.89 -27.12
CA LEU A 46 3.09 -13.44 -26.84
C LEU A 46 1.86 -13.01 -26.06
N LYS A 47 0.82 -13.84 -25.98
CA LYS A 47 -0.35 -13.60 -25.14
C LYS A 47 -0.09 -13.86 -23.65
N ASP A 48 0.92 -14.65 -23.32
CA ASP A 48 1.28 -14.98 -21.98
C ASP A 48 1.97 -13.77 -21.32
N VAL A 49 1.46 -13.36 -20.18
CA VAL A 49 1.97 -12.21 -19.41
C VAL A 49 2.74 -12.63 -18.17
N VAL A 50 2.57 -13.88 -17.75
CA VAL A 50 3.31 -14.51 -16.64
C VAL A 50 4.50 -15.27 -17.19
N LEU A 51 5.66 -15.12 -16.57
CA LEU A 51 6.84 -15.93 -16.84
C LEU A 51 6.74 -17.24 -16.07
N GLU A 52 6.05 -18.22 -16.65
CA GLU A 52 5.56 -19.42 -15.96
C GLU A 52 6.70 -20.29 -15.41
N LYS A 53 7.82 -20.39 -16.11
CA LYS A 53 9.00 -21.10 -15.62
C LYS A 53 9.56 -20.47 -14.34
N ARG A 54 9.67 -19.15 -14.31
CA ARG A 54 10.14 -18.41 -13.13
C ARG A 54 9.15 -18.50 -11.97
N LEU A 55 7.87 -18.49 -12.28
CA LEU A 55 6.81 -18.72 -11.27
C LEU A 55 6.92 -20.13 -10.69
N THR A 56 7.07 -21.14 -11.52
CA THR A 56 7.24 -22.54 -11.11
C THR A 56 8.44 -22.72 -10.18
N ASP A 57 9.60 -22.20 -10.57
CA ASP A 57 10.84 -22.30 -9.79
C ASP A 57 10.70 -21.56 -8.45
N SER A 58 10.05 -20.40 -8.44
CA SER A 58 9.82 -19.62 -7.24
C SER A 58 8.85 -20.30 -6.28
N LEU A 59 7.76 -20.85 -6.79
CA LEU A 59 6.80 -21.59 -5.96
C LEU A 59 7.43 -22.82 -5.31
N LYS A 60 8.28 -23.55 -6.02
CA LYS A 60 9.03 -24.70 -5.46
C LYS A 60 10.04 -24.24 -4.39
N ARG A 61 10.71 -23.14 -4.61
CA ARG A 61 11.68 -22.58 -3.65
C ARG A 61 11.01 -22.12 -2.37
N ILE A 62 9.87 -21.40 -2.49
CA ILE A 62 9.13 -20.86 -1.36
C ILE A 62 8.34 -21.96 -0.64
N ASN A 63 7.81 -22.95 -1.37
CA ASN A 63 7.02 -24.05 -0.87
C ASN A 63 7.67 -25.41 -1.25
N PRO A 64 8.82 -25.79 -0.65
CA PRO A 64 9.58 -26.95 -1.08
C PRO A 64 8.84 -28.29 -0.89
N TRP A 65 7.79 -28.28 -0.10
CA TRP A 65 6.93 -29.44 0.18
C TRP A 65 5.90 -29.72 -0.92
N ILE A 66 5.65 -28.75 -1.83
CA ILE A 66 4.55 -28.84 -2.80
C ILE A 66 4.82 -29.93 -3.85
N ASN A 67 3.81 -30.79 -4.10
CA ASN A 67 3.90 -31.78 -5.16
C ASN A 67 3.55 -31.18 -6.53
N ASP A 68 3.85 -31.90 -7.60
CA ASP A 68 3.67 -31.42 -8.97
C ASP A 68 2.18 -31.17 -9.33
N GLU A 69 1.27 -31.97 -8.78
CA GLU A 69 -0.17 -31.80 -9.02
C GLU A 69 -0.67 -30.47 -8.42
N ASN A 70 -0.34 -30.23 -7.16
CA ASN A 70 -0.71 -28.97 -6.48
C ASN A 70 0.00 -27.76 -7.08
N LEU A 71 1.25 -27.91 -7.50
CA LEU A 71 2.01 -26.87 -8.19
C LEU A 71 1.30 -26.45 -9.49
N ARG A 72 0.90 -27.41 -10.31
CA ARG A 72 0.13 -27.15 -11.53
C ARG A 72 -1.21 -26.50 -11.26
N LYS A 73 -1.88 -26.90 -10.18
CA LYS A 73 -3.15 -26.30 -9.74
C LYS A 73 -2.95 -24.82 -9.38
N VAL A 74 -1.93 -24.50 -8.60
CA VAL A 74 -1.63 -23.11 -8.18
C VAL A 74 -1.30 -22.24 -9.39
N ILE A 75 -0.45 -22.72 -10.30
CA ILE A 75 -0.11 -21.99 -11.52
C ILE A 75 -1.36 -21.74 -12.36
N ARG A 76 -2.23 -22.72 -12.49
CA ARG A 76 -3.47 -22.58 -13.21
C ARG A 76 -4.40 -21.54 -12.58
N ASP A 77 -4.54 -21.55 -11.27
CA ASP A 77 -5.36 -20.59 -10.52
C ASP A 77 -4.82 -19.16 -10.67
N LEU A 78 -3.51 -18.98 -10.76
CA LEU A 78 -2.87 -17.69 -10.96
C LEU A 78 -2.91 -17.19 -12.41
N THR A 79 -3.00 -18.07 -13.40
CA THR A 79 -2.89 -17.72 -14.83
C THR A 79 -4.21 -17.73 -15.58
N LYS A 80 -5.23 -18.41 -15.06
CA LYS A 80 -6.56 -18.47 -15.66
C LYS A 80 -7.53 -17.57 -14.90
N THR A 81 -7.67 -16.36 -15.36
CA THR A 81 -8.57 -15.39 -14.77
C THR A 81 -9.81 -15.19 -15.65
N ILE A 82 -10.96 -15.69 -15.19
CA ILE A 82 -12.26 -15.39 -15.80
C ILE A 82 -13.02 -14.51 -14.83
N TYR A 83 -13.01 -13.20 -15.07
CA TYR A 83 -13.66 -12.20 -14.23
C TYR A 83 -14.46 -11.24 -15.09
N SER A 84 -15.46 -10.61 -14.49
CA SER A 84 -16.38 -9.72 -15.20
C SER A 84 -15.74 -8.38 -15.60
N ASN A 85 -14.71 -7.93 -14.87
CA ASN A 85 -14.02 -6.68 -15.15
C ASN A 85 -12.57 -6.69 -14.62
N LEU A 86 -11.81 -5.68 -15.05
CA LEU A 86 -10.40 -5.54 -14.73
C LEU A 86 -10.13 -5.42 -13.23
N VAL A 87 -10.90 -4.61 -12.51
CA VAL A 87 -10.67 -4.37 -11.08
C VAL A 87 -10.95 -5.63 -10.26
N GLU A 88 -12.01 -6.38 -10.61
CA GLU A 88 -12.34 -7.66 -9.98
C GLU A 88 -11.21 -8.69 -10.18
N ALA A 89 -10.70 -8.82 -11.41
CA ALA A 89 -9.58 -9.70 -11.73
C ALA A 89 -8.32 -9.31 -10.93
N ASN A 90 -8.00 -8.02 -10.90
CA ASN A 90 -6.85 -7.50 -10.17
C ASN A 90 -6.97 -7.73 -8.66
N GLN A 91 -8.16 -7.54 -8.09
CA GLN A 91 -8.43 -7.82 -6.69
C GLN A 91 -8.25 -9.31 -6.36
N ALA A 92 -8.70 -10.19 -7.24
CA ALA A 92 -8.54 -11.64 -7.06
C ALA A 92 -7.06 -12.05 -7.04
N ILE A 93 -6.25 -11.53 -7.95
CA ILE A 93 -4.80 -11.76 -7.98
C ILE A 93 -4.14 -11.20 -6.70
N TRP A 94 -4.46 -9.97 -6.32
CA TRP A 94 -3.96 -9.37 -5.08
C TRP A 94 -4.31 -10.22 -3.85
N THR A 95 -5.53 -10.75 -3.80
CA THR A 95 -5.99 -11.63 -2.72
C THR A 95 -5.18 -12.92 -2.68
N GLN A 96 -4.92 -13.56 -3.82
CA GLN A 96 -4.09 -14.77 -3.89
C GLN A 96 -2.65 -14.51 -3.45
N ILE A 97 -2.08 -13.38 -3.81
CA ILE A 97 -0.72 -12.98 -3.38
C ILE A 97 -0.67 -12.77 -1.86
N ASN A 98 -1.67 -12.15 -1.27
CA ASN A 98 -1.66 -11.74 0.14
C ASN A 98 -2.25 -12.78 1.09
N GLN A 99 -3.30 -13.48 0.70
CA GLN A 99 -3.97 -14.49 1.53
C GLN A 99 -3.54 -15.91 1.19
N CYS A 100 -2.69 -16.06 0.19
CA CYS A 100 -2.18 -17.33 -0.30
C CYS A 100 -3.26 -18.22 -0.95
N ILE A 101 -2.83 -19.37 -1.42
CA ILE A 101 -3.71 -20.37 -2.03
C ILE A 101 -3.68 -21.63 -1.14
N SER A 102 -4.85 -22.17 -0.83
CA SER A 102 -4.95 -23.42 -0.08
C SER A 102 -5.00 -24.63 -1.04
N VAL A 103 -4.21 -25.64 -0.73
CA VAL A 103 -4.23 -26.93 -1.41
C VAL A 103 -4.32 -28.06 -0.39
N THR A 104 -4.80 -29.23 -0.81
CA THR A 104 -4.81 -30.42 0.05
C THR A 104 -3.62 -31.31 -0.30
N GLN A 105 -2.79 -31.61 0.68
CA GLN A 105 -1.63 -32.48 0.48
C GLN A 105 -1.28 -33.22 1.78
N ASP A 106 -0.86 -34.48 1.65
CA ASP A 106 -0.32 -35.28 2.76
C ASP A 106 1.18 -35.01 2.90
N LEU A 107 1.57 -34.45 4.04
CA LEU A 107 2.97 -34.24 4.43
C LEU A 107 3.43 -35.22 5.49
N GLY A 108 2.82 -36.42 5.54
CA GLY A 108 3.13 -37.48 6.52
C GLY A 108 2.16 -37.58 7.71
N LYS A 109 1.09 -36.75 7.70
CA LYS A 109 0.06 -36.74 8.75
C LYS A 109 -1.37 -36.81 8.18
N GLY A 110 -1.53 -37.43 7.02
CA GLY A 110 -2.79 -37.48 6.27
C GLY A 110 -3.06 -36.23 5.43
N ASN A 111 -4.06 -36.31 4.58
CA ASN A 111 -4.47 -35.20 3.72
C ASN A 111 -5.02 -34.03 4.55
N LYS A 112 -4.36 -32.89 4.46
CA LYS A 112 -4.73 -31.65 5.16
C LYS A 112 -4.60 -30.46 4.23
N GLY A 113 -5.33 -29.39 4.55
CA GLY A 113 -5.15 -28.10 3.91
C GLY A 113 -3.75 -27.53 4.19
N GLN A 114 -3.04 -27.18 3.15
CA GLN A 114 -1.72 -26.56 3.22
C GLN A 114 -1.77 -25.19 2.54
N THR A 115 -1.06 -24.22 3.11
CA THR A 115 -0.99 -22.85 2.58
C THR A 115 0.17 -22.72 1.61
N VAL A 116 -0.11 -22.32 0.39
CA VAL A 116 0.92 -22.04 -0.65
C VAL A 116 1.18 -20.54 -0.68
N HIS A 117 2.40 -20.15 -0.38
CA HIS A 117 2.85 -18.76 -0.48
C HIS A 117 3.34 -18.45 -1.89
N ILE A 118 2.77 -17.43 -2.50
CA ILE A 118 3.15 -16.97 -3.84
C ILE A 118 4.36 -16.04 -3.77
N ILE A 119 4.38 -15.20 -2.75
CA ILE A 119 5.48 -14.29 -2.41
C ILE A 119 5.91 -14.59 -0.98
N ASP A 120 7.22 -14.64 -0.76
CA ASP A 120 7.79 -14.74 0.58
C ASP A 120 7.96 -13.34 1.16
N PHE A 121 6.96 -12.87 1.91
CA PHE A 121 6.98 -11.56 2.56
C PHE A 121 7.87 -11.53 3.80
N GLU A 122 8.05 -12.66 4.47
CA GLU A 122 8.87 -12.76 5.68
C GLU A 122 10.36 -12.69 5.36
N ASN A 123 10.76 -13.25 4.23
CA ASN A 123 12.13 -13.19 3.71
C ASN A 123 12.13 -12.64 2.27
N PRO A 124 12.14 -11.34 2.07
CA PRO A 124 12.09 -10.72 0.74
C PRO A 124 13.16 -11.22 -0.22
N GLU A 125 14.35 -11.53 0.25
CA GLU A 125 15.46 -12.02 -0.59
C GLU A 125 15.21 -13.43 -1.16
N ASN A 126 14.24 -14.18 -0.63
CA ASN A 126 13.85 -15.47 -1.18
C ASN A 126 12.98 -15.37 -2.44
N ASN A 127 12.60 -14.17 -2.83
CA ASN A 127 11.87 -13.92 -4.08
C ASN A 127 12.81 -13.58 -5.22
N GLU A 128 12.34 -13.82 -6.44
CA GLU A 128 13.02 -13.37 -7.65
C GLU A 128 12.45 -12.01 -8.08
N PHE A 129 13.33 -11.02 -8.20
CA PHE A 129 12.99 -9.68 -8.68
C PHE A 129 13.63 -9.48 -10.06
N LEU A 130 12.82 -9.35 -11.09
CA LEU A 130 13.26 -9.17 -12.46
C LEU A 130 12.65 -7.92 -13.08
N CYS A 131 13.45 -7.05 -13.64
CA CYS A 131 12.99 -5.99 -14.51
C CYS A 131 13.35 -6.29 -15.96
N THR A 132 12.49 -5.91 -16.88
CA THR A 132 12.67 -6.08 -18.31
C THR A 132 12.17 -4.84 -19.04
N ASN A 133 12.76 -4.54 -20.18
CA ASN A 133 12.30 -3.46 -21.04
C ASN A 133 11.80 -3.97 -22.37
N GLN A 134 10.92 -3.20 -23.01
CA GLN A 134 10.40 -3.51 -24.35
C GLN A 134 9.81 -4.91 -24.46
N PHE A 135 9.06 -5.31 -23.44
CA PHE A 135 8.40 -6.61 -23.37
C PHE A 135 7.12 -6.61 -24.20
N LYS A 136 7.15 -7.31 -25.34
CA LYS A 136 6.01 -7.36 -26.26
C LYS A 136 4.94 -8.32 -25.77
N VAL A 137 3.70 -7.84 -25.73
CA VAL A 137 2.52 -8.63 -25.36
C VAL A 137 1.46 -8.49 -26.45
N SER A 138 0.87 -9.61 -26.86
CA SER A 138 -0.25 -9.63 -27.78
C SER A 138 -1.57 -9.49 -27.00
N GLY A 139 -2.29 -8.42 -27.27
CA GLY A 139 -3.67 -8.26 -26.82
C GLY A 139 -4.65 -8.97 -27.76
N THR A 140 -5.94 -8.65 -27.63
CA THR A 140 -7.00 -9.23 -28.46
C THR A 140 -6.87 -8.82 -29.92
N GLU A 141 -6.60 -7.55 -30.20
CA GLU A 141 -6.51 -7.02 -31.55
C GLU A 141 -5.17 -6.35 -31.86
N GLN A 142 -4.48 -5.84 -30.83
CA GLN A 142 -3.22 -5.14 -30.99
C GLN A 142 -2.16 -5.68 -30.04
N ASN A 143 -0.90 -5.44 -30.41
CA ASN A 143 0.23 -5.68 -29.52
C ASN A 143 0.54 -4.42 -28.73
N ILE A 144 1.00 -4.61 -27.49
CA ILE A 144 1.55 -3.55 -26.67
C ILE A 144 2.99 -3.85 -26.31
N ILE A 145 3.79 -2.81 -26.13
CA ILE A 145 5.19 -2.93 -25.74
C ILE A 145 5.44 -1.92 -24.60
N PRO A 146 5.12 -2.28 -23.35
CA PRO A 146 5.44 -1.43 -22.20
C PRO A 146 6.95 -1.21 -22.09
N ASP A 147 7.35 -0.01 -21.66
CA ASP A 147 8.76 0.34 -21.57
C ASP A 147 9.51 -0.52 -20.56
N ILE A 148 9.02 -0.58 -19.32
CA ILE A 148 9.59 -1.40 -18.25
C ILE A 148 8.51 -2.18 -17.54
N LEU A 149 8.72 -3.47 -17.35
CA LEU A 149 7.92 -4.32 -16.46
C LEU A 149 8.78 -4.82 -15.30
N CYS A 150 8.18 -4.86 -14.12
CA CYS A 150 8.79 -5.40 -12.91
C CYS A 150 8.07 -6.68 -12.49
N PHE A 151 8.77 -7.79 -12.54
CA PHE A 151 8.26 -9.12 -12.19
C PHE A 151 8.76 -9.54 -10.80
N VAL A 152 7.88 -10.09 -10.00
CA VAL A 152 8.25 -10.81 -8.79
C VAL A 152 7.77 -12.26 -8.94
N ASN A 153 8.70 -13.19 -8.83
CA ASN A 153 8.42 -14.63 -9.01
C ASN A 153 7.67 -14.95 -10.32
N GLY A 154 8.00 -14.22 -11.37
CA GLY A 154 7.38 -14.39 -12.68
C GLY A 154 6.05 -13.66 -12.89
N LEU A 155 5.52 -12.98 -11.86
CA LEU A 155 4.29 -12.19 -11.93
C LEU A 155 4.61 -10.73 -12.27
N PRO A 156 3.97 -10.15 -13.31
CA PRO A 156 4.25 -8.78 -13.76
C PRO A 156 3.52 -7.75 -12.89
N LEU A 157 4.08 -7.42 -11.73
CA LEU A 157 3.38 -6.64 -10.68
C LEU A 157 3.42 -5.13 -10.88
N ALA A 158 4.39 -4.61 -11.62
CA ALA A 158 4.49 -3.17 -11.87
C ALA A 158 4.87 -2.85 -13.31
N VAL A 159 4.46 -1.68 -13.75
CA VAL A 159 4.82 -1.12 -15.06
C VAL A 159 5.34 0.29 -14.88
N ILE A 160 6.41 0.63 -15.60
CA ILE A 160 6.97 1.98 -15.68
C ILE A 160 6.93 2.41 -17.13
N GLU A 161 6.13 3.40 -17.43
CA GLU A 161 6.06 4.02 -18.75
C GLU A 161 6.93 5.26 -18.77
N CYS A 162 7.80 5.34 -19.74
CA CYS A 162 8.79 6.40 -19.87
C CYS A 162 8.44 7.31 -21.05
N LYS A 163 8.61 8.61 -20.86
CA LYS A 163 8.44 9.61 -21.92
C LYS A 163 9.63 10.55 -21.93
N SER A 164 9.98 11.04 -23.12
CA SER A 164 11.00 12.08 -23.25
C SER A 164 10.61 13.33 -22.47
N PRO A 165 11.54 13.95 -21.72
CA PRO A 165 11.24 15.18 -21.00
C PRO A 165 11.01 16.38 -21.93
N PHE A 166 11.30 16.24 -23.21
CA PHE A 166 11.23 17.32 -24.21
C PHE A 166 9.93 17.34 -25.03
N ILE A 167 9.07 16.33 -24.89
CA ILE A 167 7.75 16.35 -25.55
C ILE A 167 6.78 17.27 -24.81
N SER A 168 5.70 17.68 -25.48
CA SER A 168 4.61 18.42 -24.86
C SER A 168 3.80 17.51 -23.93
N HIS A 169 3.59 17.94 -22.69
CA HIS A 169 2.81 17.21 -21.68
C HIS A 169 3.23 15.74 -21.48
N PRO A 170 4.49 15.45 -21.14
CA PRO A 170 5.00 14.09 -21.08
C PRO A 170 4.29 13.22 -20.03
N MET A 171 3.91 13.79 -18.89
CA MET A 171 3.18 13.04 -17.85
C MET A 171 1.81 12.59 -18.35
N LYS A 172 1.04 13.50 -18.95
CA LYS A 172 -0.28 13.20 -19.52
C LYS A 172 -0.19 12.13 -20.61
N GLU A 173 0.80 12.24 -21.49
CA GLU A 173 1.03 11.26 -22.56
C GLU A 173 1.38 9.87 -21.99
N GLY A 174 2.23 9.79 -20.97
CA GLY A 174 2.59 8.53 -20.32
C GLY A 174 1.41 7.89 -19.63
N ILE A 175 0.61 8.62 -18.89
CA ILE A 175 -0.60 8.11 -18.23
C ILE A 175 -1.62 7.65 -19.27
N ASN A 176 -1.82 8.44 -20.32
CA ASN A 176 -2.74 8.07 -21.41
C ASN A 176 -2.30 6.76 -22.10
N GLN A 177 -1.00 6.57 -22.27
CA GLN A 177 -0.43 5.34 -22.80
C GLN A 177 -0.73 4.13 -21.88
N LEU A 178 -0.60 4.29 -20.57
CA LEU A 178 -0.95 3.26 -19.60
C LEU A 178 -2.44 2.92 -19.64
N LEU A 179 -3.30 3.91 -19.78
CA LEU A 179 -4.75 3.70 -19.93
C LEU A 179 -5.07 2.93 -21.23
N ARG A 180 -4.36 3.22 -22.32
CA ARG A 180 -4.46 2.47 -23.57
C ARG A 180 -4.05 1.01 -23.38
N TYR A 181 -2.91 0.75 -22.76
CA TYR A 181 -2.41 -0.60 -22.51
C TYR A 181 -3.35 -1.44 -21.65
N ALA A 182 -4.01 -0.82 -20.67
CA ALA A 182 -4.98 -1.47 -19.81
C ALA A 182 -6.38 -1.61 -20.44
N ASN A 183 -6.55 -1.14 -21.66
CA ASN A 183 -7.83 -1.09 -22.38
C ASN A 183 -8.89 -0.23 -21.68
N LEU A 184 -8.46 0.86 -21.04
CA LEU A 184 -9.32 1.78 -20.28
C LEU A 184 -9.58 3.10 -21.00
N ARG A 185 -8.74 3.47 -21.98
CA ARG A 185 -8.91 4.72 -22.75
C ARG A 185 -10.12 4.68 -23.67
N ASN A 186 -10.19 3.68 -24.53
CA ASN A 186 -11.29 3.40 -25.45
C ASN A 186 -11.62 1.90 -25.39
N PRO A 187 -12.38 1.42 -24.39
CA PRO A 187 -12.58 -0.02 -24.16
C PRO A 187 -13.17 -0.76 -25.35
N GLU A 188 -13.98 -0.09 -26.15
CA GLU A 188 -14.63 -0.69 -27.33
C GLU A 188 -13.67 -0.98 -28.49
N GLU A 189 -12.51 -0.32 -28.52
CA GLU A 189 -11.51 -0.48 -29.59
C GLU A 189 -10.52 -1.62 -29.32
N ASN A 190 -10.52 -2.20 -28.13
CA ASN A 190 -9.60 -3.27 -27.73
C ASN A 190 -8.12 -2.96 -28.04
N GLU A 191 -7.67 -1.75 -27.76
CA GLU A 191 -6.32 -1.25 -28.08
C GLU A 191 -5.23 -1.88 -27.24
N GLY A 192 -5.56 -2.44 -26.08
CA GLY A 192 -4.63 -2.87 -25.07
C GLY A 192 -4.57 -4.37 -24.84
N CYS A 193 -3.92 -4.73 -23.73
CA CYS A 193 -3.87 -6.09 -23.21
C CYS A 193 -4.33 -6.08 -21.75
N GLU A 194 -5.61 -6.21 -21.52
CA GLU A 194 -6.20 -6.20 -20.18
C GLU A 194 -5.59 -7.27 -19.27
N ASN A 195 -5.28 -8.46 -19.80
CA ASN A 195 -4.71 -9.56 -19.05
C ASN A 195 -3.41 -9.18 -18.34
N LEU A 196 -2.56 -8.36 -18.95
CA LEU A 196 -1.33 -7.87 -18.29
C LEU A 196 -1.66 -7.07 -17.03
N PHE A 197 -2.76 -6.32 -17.05
CA PHE A 197 -3.16 -5.41 -15.96
C PHE A 197 -3.96 -6.10 -14.86
N HIS A 198 -4.37 -7.36 -15.03
CA HIS A 198 -4.87 -8.19 -13.94
C HIS A 198 -3.85 -8.32 -12.80
N TYR A 199 -2.57 -8.29 -13.12
CA TYR A 199 -1.47 -8.49 -12.18
C TYR A 199 -0.90 -7.19 -11.61
N LYS A 200 -1.15 -6.03 -12.25
CA LYS A 200 -0.52 -4.76 -11.90
C LYS A 200 -0.97 -4.27 -10.53
N GLN A 201 0.02 -4.12 -9.65
CA GLN A 201 -0.16 -3.51 -8.34
C GLN A 201 0.23 -2.03 -8.37
N MET A 202 1.14 -1.67 -9.24
CA MET A 202 1.66 -0.31 -9.38
C MET A 202 1.78 0.07 -10.85
N MET A 203 1.36 1.29 -11.17
CA MET A 203 1.50 1.89 -12.49
C MET A 203 2.24 3.20 -12.33
N ILE A 204 3.39 3.32 -12.99
CA ILE A 204 4.28 4.47 -12.89
C ILE A 204 4.42 5.11 -14.26
N SER A 205 4.27 6.43 -14.32
CA SER A 205 4.59 7.24 -15.49
C SER A 205 5.67 8.24 -15.13
N THR A 206 6.71 8.33 -15.94
CA THR A 206 7.86 9.19 -15.67
C THR A 206 8.44 9.81 -16.94
N HIS A 207 8.94 11.02 -16.80
CA HIS A 207 9.81 11.67 -17.77
C HIS A 207 11.10 12.20 -17.13
N ARG A 208 11.53 11.55 -16.02
CA ARG A 208 12.65 11.87 -15.16
C ARG A 208 12.38 13.00 -14.16
N ASP A 209 12.10 14.22 -14.65
CA ASP A 209 11.90 15.40 -13.78
C ASP A 209 10.62 15.28 -12.97
N GLU A 210 9.66 14.51 -13.45
CA GLU A 210 8.43 14.17 -12.77
C GLU A 210 8.15 12.67 -12.95
N ALA A 211 7.87 11.99 -11.85
CA ALA A 211 7.44 10.58 -11.82
C ALA A 211 6.24 10.45 -10.90
N ARG A 212 5.20 9.79 -11.38
CA ARG A 212 3.94 9.63 -10.67
C ARG A 212 3.50 8.17 -10.64
N LEU A 213 2.82 7.81 -9.58
CA LEU A 213 2.38 6.46 -9.25
C LEU A 213 0.88 6.43 -9.01
N ALA A 214 0.23 5.39 -9.50
CA ALA A 214 -1.17 5.10 -9.21
C ALA A 214 -1.47 3.61 -9.34
N THR A 215 -2.74 3.27 -9.14
CA THR A 215 -3.30 1.92 -9.33
C THR A 215 -4.14 1.86 -10.61
N ILE A 216 -4.59 0.65 -10.96
CA ILE A 216 -5.35 0.38 -12.19
C ILE A 216 -6.67 1.15 -12.32
N SER A 217 -7.31 1.51 -11.22
CA SER A 217 -8.59 2.23 -11.21
C SER A 217 -8.44 3.76 -11.15
N ALA A 218 -7.21 4.25 -11.16
CA ALA A 218 -6.92 5.68 -11.02
C ALA A 218 -7.20 6.44 -12.31
N ARG A 219 -7.74 7.65 -12.15
CA ARG A 219 -7.78 8.68 -13.20
C ARG A 219 -6.47 9.45 -13.23
N ILE A 220 -6.26 10.30 -14.23
CA ILE A 220 -5.04 11.10 -14.40
C ILE A 220 -4.71 11.90 -13.14
N GLU A 221 -5.72 12.53 -12.54
CA GLU A 221 -5.57 13.34 -11.32
C GLU A 221 -5.17 12.55 -10.07
N HIS A 222 -5.30 11.23 -10.09
CA HIS A 222 -4.93 10.36 -8.96
C HIS A 222 -3.49 9.85 -9.04
N TYR A 223 -2.77 10.11 -10.13
CA TYR A 223 -1.34 9.82 -10.24
C TYR A 223 -0.55 10.88 -9.47
N LEU A 224 0.17 10.45 -8.43
CA LEU A 224 0.87 11.33 -7.51
C LEU A 224 2.36 11.03 -7.44
N GLU A 225 3.15 12.07 -7.20
CA GLU A 225 4.58 11.92 -6.97
C GLU A 225 4.87 11.22 -5.65
N TRP A 226 6.00 10.54 -5.59
CA TRP A 226 6.54 9.94 -4.37
C TRP A 226 7.77 10.75 -3.96
N LYS A 227 7.62 11.62 -2.94
CA LYS A 227 8.62 12.66 -2.63
C LYS A 227 9.56 12.33 -1.49
N ASP A 228 9.37 11.19 -0.82
CA ASP A 228 10.22 10.76 0.28
C ASP A 228 10.54 9.27 0.13
N PRO A 229 11.83 8.91 0.04
CA PRO A 229 12.23 7.51 -0.11
C PRO A 229 12.30 6.74 1.22
N TYR A 230 11.66 7.22 2.27
CA TYR A 230 11.71 6.59 3.61
C TYR A 230 11.61 5.06 3.54
N PRO A 231 12.42 4.28 4.25
CA PRO A 231 13.37 4.67 5.30
C PRO A 231 14.70 5.24 4.81
N HIS A 232 14.98 5.20 3.51
CA HIS A 232 16.14 5.85 2.93
C HIS A 232 16.00 7.38 3.02
N LYS A 233 17.12 8.08 2.95
CA LYS A 233 17.13 9.54 2.90
C LYS A 233 17.40 10.01 1.49
N ILE A 234 16.92 11.19 1.15
CA ILE A 234 17.18 11.82 -0.17
C ILE A 234 18.68 11.92 -0.44
N GLU A 235 19.47 12.26 0.57
CA GLU A 235 20.92 12.38 0.48
C GLU A 235 21.62 11.06 0.12
N ASP A 236 21.02 9.92 0.48
CA ASP A 236 21.56 8.59 0.15
C ASP A 236 21.41 8.27 -1.34
N ILE A 237 20.44 8.88 -2.02
CA ILE A 237 20.20 8.71 -3.46
C ILE A 237 21.16 9.59 -4.26
N GLY A 238 21.34 10.84 -3.83
CA GLY A 238 22.18 11.81 -4.50
C GLY A 238 22.02 13.22 -3.95
N LYS A 239 22.82 14.13 -4.48
CA LYS A 239 22.86 15.52 -4.01
C LYS A 239 21.58 16.30 -4.35
N SER A 240 20.98 15.99 -5.50
CA SER A 240 19.72 16.55 -5.95
C SER A 240 19.01 15.53 -6.86
N PRO A 241 18.47 14.46 -6.28
CA PRO A 241 17.86 13.39 -7.07
C PRO A 241 16.61 13.89 -7.81
N SER A 242 16.39 13.35 -9.00
CA SER A 242 15.18 13.60 -9.76
C SER A 242 13.95 12.97 -9.11
N SER A 243 12.76 13.43 -9.48
CA SER A 243 11.50 12.82 -9.05
C SER A 243 11.46 11.32 -9.34
N GLN A 244 11.96 10.90 -10.51
CA GLN A 244 12.09 9.49 -10.90
C GLN A 244 13.01 8.70 -9.95
N GLU A 245 14.17 9.23 -9.63
CA GLU A 245 15.11 8.57 -8.71
C GLU A 245 14.52 8.40 -7.31
N VAL A 246 13.83 9.41 -6.80
CA VAL A 246 13.16 9.36 -5.49
C VAL A 246 12.03 8.32 -5.49
N LEU A 247 11.19 8.30 -6.52
CA LEU A 247 10.09 7.36 -6.62
C LEU A 247 10.60 5.92 -6.74
N ILE A 248 11.56 5.65 -7.62
CA ILE A 248 12.09 4.30 -7.82
C ILE A 248 12.77 3.79 -6.54
N ASP A 249 13.57 4.62 -5.88
CA ASP A 249 14.19 4.22 -4.62
C ASP A 249 13.15 3.94 -3.53
N GLY A 250 12.20 4.85 -3.33
CA GLY A 250 11.20 4.74 -2.26
C GLY A 250 10.15 3.65 -2.46
N VAL A 251 9.83 3.32 -3.70
CA VAL A 251 8.76 2.35 -4.06
C VAL A 251 9.31 1.02 -4.54
N CYS A 252 10.41 1.03 -5.29
CA CYS A 252 10.94 -0.16 -5.96
C CYS A 252 12.11 -0.82 -5.21
N ASN A 253 12.60 -0.28 -4.08
CA ASN A 253 13.46 -1.10 -3.25
C ASN A 253 12.65 -2.32 -2.78
N LYS A 254 13.28 -3.47 -2.68
CA LYS A 254 12.61 -4.76 -2.50
C LYS A 254 11.69 -4.79 -1.27
N TYR A 255 12.13 -4.21 -0.16
CA TYR A 255 11.39 -4.21 1.10
C TYR A 255 10.13 -3.35 1.00
N ASN A 256 10.25 -2.11 0.53
CA ASN A 256 9.12 -1.22 0.36
C ASN A 256 8.16 -1.72 -0.72
N PHE A 257 8.69 -2.27 -1.81
CA PHE A 257 7.87 -2.81 -2.90
C PHE A 257 6.92 -3.89 -2.41
N LEU A 258 7.44 -4.86 -1.68
CA LEU A 258 6.63 -5.94 -1.12
C LEU A 258 5.70 -5.45 0.00
N ASP A 259 6.18 -4.58 0.86
CA ASP A 259 5.39 -4.03 1.97
C ASP A 259 4.20 -3.20 1.46
N LEU A 260 4.42 -2.36 0.45
CA LEU A 260 3.36 -1.59 -0.20
C LEU A 260 2.27 -2.50 -0.78
N ILE A 261 2.64 -3.55 -1.47
CA ILE A 261 1.70 -4.51 -2.05
C ILE A 261 0.95 -5.25 -0.96
N ARG A 262 1.63 -5.70 0.07
CA ARG A 262 1.03 -6.50 1.15
C ARG A 262 0.10 -5.69 2.04
N ASN A 263 0.53 -4.51 2.49
CA ASN A 263 -0.05 -3.83 3.65
C ASN A 263 -0.64 -2.45 3.35
N PHE A 264 -0.40 -1.90 2.16
CA PHE A 264 -0.74 -0.50 1.85
C PHE A 264 -1.68 -0.36 0.65
N ILE A 265 -2.45 -1.39 0.37
CA ILE A 265 -3.48 -1.40 -0.67
C ILE A 265 -4.82 -1.73 -0.04
N VAL A 266 -5.86 -0.99 -0.41
CA VAL A 266 -7.25 -1.25 -0.06
C VAL A 266 -8.12 -1.21 -1.31
N PHE A 267 -9.22 -1.98 -1.27
CA PHE A 267 -10.28 -1.93 -2.28
C PHE A 267 -11.53 -1.38 -1.61
N GLU A 268 -12.02 -0.26 -2.09
CA GLU A 268 -13.17 0.44 -1.53
C GLU A 268 -14.33 0.48 -2.52
N ALA A 269 -15.55 0.32 -2.01
CA ALA A 269 -16.75 0.61 -2.77
C ALA A 269 -16.96 2.13 -2.82
N GLN A 270 -17.02 2.69 -4.02
CA GLN A 270 -17.23 4.11 -4.26
C GLN A 270 -18.17 4.27 -5.46
N ASP A 271 -19.31 4.95 -5.26
CA ASP A 271 -20.31 5.20 -6.32
C ASP A 271 -20.74 3.91 -7.08
N GLY A 272 -20.91 2.81 -6.35
CA GLY A 272 -21.31 1.52 -6.91
C GLY A 272 -20.20 0.76 -7.64
N GLN A 273 -18.98 1.26 -7.64
CA GLN A 273 -17.81 0.62 -8.25
C GLN A 273 -16.74 0.34 -7.19
N VAL A 274 -15.88 -0.65 -7.46
CA VAL A 274 -14.73 -0.93 -6.63
C VAL A 274 -13.54 -0.11 -7.12
N VAL A 275 -12.93 0.63 -6.20
CA VAL A 275 -11.74 1.45 -6.46
C VAL A 275 -10.57 0.89 -5.66
N LYS A 276 -9.45 0.67 -6.34
CA LYS A 276 -8.19 0.25 -5.71
C LYS A 276 -7.39 1.48 -5.32
N LYS A 277 -6.99 1.54 -4.06
CA LYS A 277 -6.17 2.64 -3.54
C LYS A 277 -4.89 2.09 -2.92
N MET A 278 -3.79 2.75 -3.18
CA MET A 278 -2.51 2.51 -2.53
C MET A 278 -2.12 3.72 -1.69
N ALA A 279 -1.38 3.49 -0.61
CA ALA A 279 -0.86 4.55 0.24
C ALA A 279 -0.05 5.57 -0.56
N ARG A 280 -0.15 6.83 -0.14
CA ARG A 280 0.74 7.91 -0.56
C ARG A 280 2.00 7.89 0.30
N TYR A 281 3.06 8.57 -0.13
CA TYR A 281 4.34 8.55 0.59
C TYR A 281 4.24 9.02 2.03
N GLN A 282 3.43 10.06 2.32
CA GLN A 282 3.26 10.53 3.69
C GLN A 282 2.49 9.54 4.56
N GLN A 283 1.53 8.81 4.00
CA GLN A 283 0.80 7.76 4.72
C GLN A 283 1.73 6.60 5.05
N PHE A 284 2.47 6.13 4.09
CA PHE A 284 3.47 5.07 4.25
C PHE A 284 4.52 5.46 5.30
N ARG A 285 5.09 6.65 5.18
CA ARG A 285 6.10 7.17 6.12
C ARG A 285 5.57 7.26 7.55
N ALA A 286 4.37 7.83 7.75
CA ALA A 286 3.76 7.96 9.05
C ALA A 286 3.53 6.60 9.73
N VAL A 287 3.03 5.61 9.00
CA VAL A 287 2.82 4.26 9.50
C VAL A 287 4.15 3.61 9.89
N GLN A 288 5.15 3.67 9.02
CA GLN A 288 6.47 3.07 9.28
C GLN A 288 7.15 3.71 10.50
N LYS A 289 7.13 5.03 10.62
CA LYS A 289 7.66 5.74 11.79
C LYS A 289 6.91 5.40 13.07
N THR A 290 5.61 5.24 13.01
CA THR A 290 4.79 4.83 14.15
C THR A 290 5.16 3.43 14.62
N LEU A 291 5.26 2.47 13.69
CA LEU A 291 5.69 1.12 14.02
C LEU A 291 7.09 1.07 14.62
N ASP A 292 8.02 1.79 14.04
CA ASP A 292 9.39 1.87 14.52
C ASP A 292 9.43 2.37 15.97
N ARG A 293 8.70 3.44 16.27
CA ARG A 293 8.57 3.97 17.63
C ARG A 293 7.96 2.96 18.61
N LEU A 294 6.90 2.28 18.21
CA LEU A 294 6.24 1.24 19.03
C LEU A 294 7.17 0.07 19.35
N LYS A 295 8.08 -0.25 18.45
CA LYS A 295 9.01 -1.39 18.59
C LYS A 295 10.31 -1.05 19.27
N THR A 296 10.77 0.20 19.20
CA THR A 296 12.08 0.62 19.70
C THR A 296 12.05 1.32 21.06
N GLN A 297 10.95 2.01 21.39
CA GLN A 297 10.81 2.70 22.67
C GLN A 297 10.34 1.73 23.77
N ILE A 298 10.62 2.06 25.02
CA ILE A 298 10.38 1.16 26.17
C ILE A 298 9.07 1.47 26.86
N THR A 299 8.85 2.74 27.24
CA THR A 299 7.66 3.14 27.99
C THR A 299 6.50 3.46 27.04
N SER A 300 5.26 3.28 27.50
CA SER A 300 4.06 3.62 26.74
C SER A 300 4.04 5.10 26.35
N LYS A 301 4.54 5.98 27.18
CA LYS A 301 4.65 7.41 26.88
C LYS A 301 5.64 7.70 25.75
N GLU A 302 6.78 7.04 25.73
CA GLU A 302 7.81 7.17 24.68
C GLU A 302 7.36 6.58 23.36
N LYS A 303 6.57 5.49 23.40
CA LYS A 303 5.97 4.85 22.21
C LYS A 303 4.92 5.71 21.56
N GLY A 304 4.21 6.52 22.33
CA GLY A 304 3.18 7.44 21.86
C GLY A 304 3.72 8.64 21.10
N GLY A 305 2.83 9.43 20.55
CA GLY A 305 3.19 10.65 19.84
C GLY A 305 2.06 11.23 19.00
N ILE A 306 2.43 12.19 18.18
CA ILE A 306 1.51 12.97 17.37
C ILE A 306 1.85 12.80 15.89
N VAL A 307 0.85 12.40 15.10
CA VAL A 307 0.91 12.42 13.64
C VAL A 307 0.14 13.66 13.18
N TRP A 308 0.87 14.68 12.77
CA TRP A 308 0.28 15.89 12.25
C TRP A 308 0.22 15.83 10.73
N HIS A 309 -0.95 15.45 10.21
CA HIS A 309 -1.25 15.45 8.78
C HIS A 309 -2.43 16.36 8.52
N THR A 310 -2.27 17.30 7.58
CA THR A 310 -3.30 18.28 7.28
C THR A 310 -4.62 17.63 6.84
N GLN A 311 -5.72 18.34 7.00
CA GLN A 311 -7.03 17.89 6.56
C GLN A 311 -7.01 17.58 5.05
N GLY A 312 -7.65 16.49 4.65
CA GLY A 312 -7.65 16.01 3.27
C GLY A 312 -6.42 15.20 2.86
N SER A 313 -5.49 14.91 3.77
CA SER A 313 -4.28 14.12 3.50
C SER A 313 -4.49 12.60 3.55
N GLY A 314 -5.72 12.12 3.85
CA GLY A 314 -6.03 10.70 3.92
C GLY A 314 -5.73 10.05 5.28
N LYS A 315 -5.93 10.76 6.39
CA LYS A 315 -5.69 10.25 7.75
C LYS A 315 -6.45 8.96 8.07
N SER A 316 -7.68 8.83 7.61
CA SER A 316 -8.47 7.61 7.84
C SER A 316 -7.81 6.37 7.25
N LEU A 317 -7.33 6.43 6.02
CA LEU A 317 -6.59 5.33 5.40
C LEU A 317 -5.25 5.09 6.09
N THR A 318 -4.57 6.13 6.55
CA THR A 318 -3.34 5.99 7.33
C THR A 318 -3.59 5.14 8.59
N MET A 319 -4.69 5.40 9.30
CA MET A 319 -5.09 4.60 10.47
C MET A 319 -5.40 3.14 10.10
N VAL A 320 -6.06 2.90 8.97
CA VAL A 320 -6.33 1.55 8.46
C VAL A 320 -5.02 0.82 8.18
N PHE A 321 -4.09 1.44 7.47
CA PHE A 321 -2.79 0.84 7.15
C PHE A 321 -1.98 0.55 8.43
N LEU A 322 -2.04 1.44 9.40
CA LEU A 322 -1.41 1.23 10.70
C LEU A 322 -1.97 -0.01 11.39
N ALA A 323 -3.28 -0.17 11.43
CA ALA A 323 -3.92 -1.36 12.01
C ALA A 323 -3.51 -2.64 11.28
N VAL A 324 -3.47 -2.63 9.95
CA VAL A 324 -3.01 -3.77 9.14
C VAL A 324 -1.58 -4.16 9.48
N LYS A 325 -0.68 -3.19 9.54
CA LYS A 325 0.73 -3.43 9.86
C LYS A 325 0.92 -3.97 11.28
N ILE A 326 0.20 -3.43 12.24
CA ILE A 326 0.27 -3.91 13.64
C ILE A 326 -0.17 -5.38 13.73
N ARG A 327 -1.25 -5.76 13.07
CA ARG A 327 -1.75 -7.13 13.09
C ARG A 327 -0.81 -8.15 12.46
N LYS A 328 0.04 -7.73 11.53
CA LYS A 328 1.01 -8.60 10.86
C LYS A 328 2.40 -8.60 11.49
N ASP A 329 2.65 -7.67 12.40
CA ASP A 329 3.95 -7.59 13.08
C ASP A 329 4.04 -8.61 14.22
N PRO A 330 5.08 -9.46 14.27
CA PRO A 330 5.22 -10.49 15.32
C PRO A 330 5.27 -9.94 16.75
N ILE A 331 5.75 -8.71 16.93
CA ILE A 331 5.88 -8.07 18.23
C ILE A 331 4.58 -7.35 18.63
N LEU A 332 3.88 -6.75 17.66
CA LEU A 332 2.75 -5.85 17.90
C LEU A 332 1.38 -6.50 17.66
N LYS A 333 1.32 -7.68 17.08
CA LYS A 333 0.07 -8.35 16.67
C LYS A 333 -0.95 -8.55 17.78
N ASP A 334 -0.51 -8.64 19.02
CA ASP A 334 -1.36 -8.89 20.18
C ASP A 334 -1.85 -7.61 20.88
N TYR A 335 -1.53 -6.44 20.32
CA TYR A 335 -2.07 -5.17 20.83
C TYR A 335 -3.57 -5.09 20.61
N LYS A 336 -4.28 -4.64 21.65
CA LYS A 336 -5.65 -4.14 21.49
C LYS A 336 -5.58 -2.76 20.84
N ILE A 337 -6.27 -2.56 19.73
CA ILE A 337 -6.26 -1.28 19.01
C ILE A 337 -7.61 -0.61 19.21
N VAL A 338 -7.58 0.59 19.77
CA VAL A 338 -8.79 1.39 20.05
C VAL A 338 -8.72 2.67 19.23
N PHE A 339 -9.71 2.85 18.35
CA PHE A 339 -9.86 4.06 17.56
C PHE A 339 -10.97 4.94 18.16
N LEU A 340 -10.64 6.18 18.41
CA LEU A 340 -11.55 7.22 18.81
C LEU A 340 -11.67 8.27 17.71
N THR A 341 -12.81 8.29 17.06
CA THR A 341 -13.03 9.14 15.90
C THR A 341 -14.51 9.50 15.80
N ASP A 342 -14.80 10.67 15.27
CA ASP A 342 -16.18 11.06 14.92
C ASP A 342 -16.54 10.63 13.47
N ARG A 343 -15.66 9.89 12.81
CA ARG A 343 -15.82 9.51 11.39
C ARG A 343 -16.37 8.09 11.26
N THR A 344 -17.59 7.98 10.74
CA THR A 344 -18.20 6.69 10.37
C THR A 344 -17.47 5.99 9.22
N GLN A 345 -16.77 6.75 8.39
CA GLN A 345 -15.98 6.23 7.28
C GLN A 345 -14.86 5.26 7.74
N LEU A 346 -14.19 5.58 8.86
CA LEU A 346 -13.14 4.73 9.40
C LEU A 346 -13.66 3.35 9.81
N ASP A 347 -14.82 3.28 10.47
CA ASP A 347 -15.44 2.01 10.86
C ASP A 347 -15.69 1.11 9.65
N ARG A 348 -16.20 1.70 8.57
CA ARG A 348 -16.47 0.98 7.32
C ARG A 348 -15.17 0.50 6.68
N GLN A 349 -14.18 1.36 6.58
CA GLN A 349 -12.88 1.03 6.00
C GLN A 349 -12.18 -0.09 6.78
N LEU A 350 -12.19 -0.04 8.09
CA LEU A 350 -11.63 -1.10 8.95
C LEU A 350 -12.40 -2.41 8.78
N THR A 351 -13.72 -2.36 8.84
CA THR A 351 -14.58 -3.54 8.70
C THR A 351 -14.36 -4.21 7.35
N ASP A 352 -14.35 -3.45 6.26
CA ASP A 352 -14.16 -3.98 4.91
C ASP A 352 -12.75 -4.57 4.72
N THR A 353 -11.74 -3.94 5.29
CA THR A 353 -10.36 -4.40 5.22
C THR A 353 -10.16 -5.71 5.97
N PHE A 354 -10.69 -5.82 7.18
CA PHE A 354 -10.49 -7.00 8.03
C PHE A 354 -11.53 -8.12 7.83
N ARG A 355 -12.66 -7.85 7.20
CA ARG A 355 -13.66 -8.89 6.86
C ARG A 355 -13.08 -10.02 6.03
N ARG A 356 -12.14 -9.72 5.17
CA ARG A 356 -11.51 -10.68 4.26
C ARG A 356 -10.39 -11.49 4.90
N THR A 357 -9.91 -11.08 6.05
CA THR A 357 -8.79 -11.73 6.73
C THR A 357 -9.23 -12.69 7.82
N GLN A 358 -10.37 -13.26 7.82
CA GLN A 358 -10.97 -14.27 8.72
C GLN A 358 -10.51 -14.30 10.21
N SER A 359 -9.48 -13.54 10.59
CA SER A 359 -8.82 -13.62 11.89
C SER A 359 -9.07 -12.43 12.81
N GLN A 360 -9.73 -11.38 12.34
CA GLN A 360 -9.94 -10.18 13.14
C GLN A 360 -11.38 -9.68 13.04
N THR A 361 -11.96 -9.42 14.21
CA THR A 361 -13.26 -8.75 14.30
C THR A 361 -13.05 -7.30 14.70
N VAL A 362 -13.71 -6.40 13.99
CA VAL A 362 -13.78 -4.99 14.32
C VAL A 362 -15.10 -4.74 15.06
N TYR A 363 -15.01 -4.25 16.28
CA TYR A 363 -16.16 -3.93 17.11
C TYR A 363 -16.41 -2.44 17.13
N ALA A 364 -17.51 -2.00 16.53
CA ALA A 364 -17.99 -0.64 16.65
C ALA A 364 -18.86 -0.53 17.90
N ALA A 365 -18.44 0.28 18.86
CA ALA A 365 -19.19 0.48 20.10
C ALA A 365 -20.54 1.17 19.83
N LYS A 366 -21.62 0.60 20.34
CA LYS A 366 -22.99 1.09 20.15
C LYS A 366 -23.30 2.31 21.03
N ASN A 367 -22.71 2.34 22.22
CA ASN A 367 -22.85 3.39 23.22
C ASN A 367 -21.64 3.36 24.17
N VAL A 368 -21.63 4.24 25.16
CA VAL A 368 -20.53 4.35 26.13
C VAL A 368 -20.40 3.09 26.97
N ASP A 369 -21.49 2.49 27.42
CA ASP A 369 -21.45 1.28 28.25
C ASP A 369 -20.86 0.10 27.44
N ASP A 370 -21.24 -0.04 26.18
CA ASP A 370 -20.68 -1.03 25.27
C ASP A 370 -19.19 -0.77 25.02
N PHE A 371 -18.82 0.48 24.82
CA PHE A 371 -17.42 0.87 24.66
C PHE A 371 -16.58 0.51 25.88
N MET A 372 -17.05 0.79 27.08
CA MET A 372 -16.37 0.43 28.32
C MET A 372 -16.21 -1.08 28.49
N LYS A 373 -17.23 -1.86 28.15
CA LYS A 373 -17.14 -3.31 28.13
C LYS A 373 -16.10 -3.83 27.14
N LEU A 374 -16.07 -3.26 25.95
CA LEU A 374 -15.07 -3.62 24.92
C LEU A 374 -13.64 -3.26 25.35
N LEU A 375 -13.44 -2.12 26.01
CA LEU A 375 -12.14 -1.72 26.57
C LEU A 375 -11.68 -2.65 27.70
N ALA A 376 -12.59 -3.07 28.55
CA ALA A 376 -12.30 -3.94 29.69
C ALA A 376 -11.92 -5.37 29.29
N LYS A 377 -12.32 -5.79 28.10
CA LYS A 377 -12.02 -7.12 27.57
C LYS A 377 -10.54 -7.31 27.37
N ASP A 378 -9.97 -8.36 27.95
CA ASP A 378 -8.57 -8.74 27.75
C ASP A 378 -8.43 -9.52 26.44
N SER A 379 -8.51 -8.82 25.34
CA SER A 379 -8.45 -9.38 23.97
C SER A 379 -7.74 -8.43 23.02
N SER A 380 -7.08 -8.98 22.01
CA SER A 380 -6.35 -8.24 20.99
C SER A 380 -7.25 -7.85 19.80
N ASP A 381 -8.43 -7.34 20.08
CA ASP A 381 -9.39 -6.90 19.05
C ASP A 381 -9.17 -5.44 18.60
N ILE A 382 -9.91 -5.05 17.58
CA ILE A 382 -9.98 -3.68 17.10
C ILE A 382 -11.32 -3.12 17.54
N VAL A 383 -11.29 -2.02 18.29
CA VAL A 383 -12.49 -1.36 18.83
C VAL A 383 -12.56 0.05 18.27
N THR A 384 -13.72 0.46 17.81
CA THR A 384 -13.98 1.84 17.41
C THR A 384 -15.04 2.45 18.29
N GLY A 385 -14.85 3.71 18.67
CA GLY A 385 -15.78 4.50 19.44
C GLY A 385 -15.86 5.93 18.96
N THR A 386 -17.03 6.58 19.14
CA THR A 386 -17.20 7.98 18.80
C THR A 386 -16.95 8.87 20.01
N MET A 387 -16.13 9.89 19.85
CA MET A 387 -15.82 10.86 20.90
C MET A 387 -17.06 11.60 21.39
N GLN A 388 -17.97 11.93 20.50
CA GLN A 388 -19.20 12.67 20.83
C GLN A 388 -20.10 11.88 21.77
N LYS A 389 -20.38 10.61 21.47
CA LYS A 389 -21.20 9.73 22.34
C LYS A 389 -20.58 9.56 23.71
N PHE A 390 -19.27 9.50 23.79
CA PHE A 390 -18.55 9.40 25.05
C PHE A 390 -18.71 10.63 25.94
N ARG A 391 -18.63 11.83 25.37
CA ARG A 391 -18.76 13.11 26.08
C ARG A 391 -20.16 13.33 26.65
N GLU A 392 -21.18 13.01 25.86
CA GLU A 392 -22.58 13.25 26.25
C GLU A 392 -22.98 12.51 27.53
N LYS A 393 -22.39 11.35 27.78
CA LYS A 393 -22.76 10.50 28.89
C LYS A 393 -21.87 10.64 30.13
N VAL A 394 -20.58 10.94 29.95
CA VAL A 394 -19.63 10.92 31.06
C VAL A 394 -19.73 12.18 31.94
N GLY A 395 -20.07 13.34 31.36
CA GLY A 395 -20.22 14.59 32.12
C GLY A 395 -19.07 14.85 33.09
N ASN A 396 -19.37 14.95 34.37
CA ASN A 396 -18.44 15.15 35.48
C ASN A 396 -18.12 13.86 36.26
N GLU A 397 -18.56 12.69 35.79
CA GLU A 397 -18.32 11.43 36.48
C GLU A 397 -16.88 10.93 36.22
N THR A 398 -16.26 10.38 37.26
CA THR A 398 -14.99 9.67 37.15
C THR A 398 -15.26 8.23 36.74
N ILE A 399 -14.52 7.74 35.74
CA ILE A 399 -14.72 6.38 35.20
C ILE A 399 -13.92 5.34 35.98
N GLY A 400 -12.76 5.74 36.51
CA GLY A 400 -11.81 4.82 37.12
C GLY A 400 -11.02 3.98 36.11
N GLU A 401 -10.19 3.08 36.62
CA GLU A 401 -9.40 2.18 35.79
C GLU A 401 -10.28 1.10 35.15
N VAL A 402 -10.21 0.98 33.84
CA VAL A 402 -10.96 -0.01 33.05
C VAL A 402 -10.08 -1.16 32.60
N ASN A 403 -8.86 -0.86 32.13
CA ASN A 403 -7.90 -1.86 31.69
C ASN A 403 -6.48 -1.32 31.88
N ALA A 404 -5.68 -1.98 32.70
CA ALA A 404 -4.33 -1.59 33.06
C ALA A 404 -3.24 -2.19 32.13
N SER A 405 -3.63 -2.91 31.07
CA SER A 405 -2.67 -3.50 30.14
C SER A 405 -1.82 -2.44 29.45
N ASP A 406 -0.53 -2.73 29.30
CA ASP A 406 0.41 -1.92 28.52
C ASP A 406 0.42 -2.30 27.02
N ARG A 407 -0.40 -3.27 26.62
CA ARG A 407 -0.56 -3.72 25.23
C ARG A 407 -1.85 -3.20 24.60
N ILE A 408 -2.15 -1.96 24.87
CA ILE A 408 -3.27 -1.21 24.29
C ILE A 408 -2.71 -0.03 23.52
N LEU A 409 -3.15 0.13 22.28
CA LEU A 409 -2.86 1.29 21.45
C LEU A 409 -4.16 2.10 21.28
N LEU A 410 -4.17 3.30 21.82
CA LEU A 410 -5.26 4.24 21.69
C LEU A 410 -4.91 5.26 20.61
N ILE A 411 -5.68 5.27 19.53
CA ILE A 411 -5.52 6.17 18.40
C ILE A 411 -6.71 7.12 18.38
N SER A 412 -6.45 8.41 18.49
CA SER A 412 -7.50 9.43 18.46
C SER A 412 -7.34 10.36 17.26
N ASP A 413 -8.46 10.66 16.60
CA ASP A 413 -8.55 11.67 15.54
C ASP A 413 -9.10 12.96 16.16
N GLU A 414 -8.25 13.97 16.30
CA GLU A 414 -8.61 15.24 16.90
C GLU A 414 -9.32 16.16 15.90
N ALA A 415 -10.62 15.99 15.77
CA ALA A 415 -11.41 16.94 15.00
C ALA A 415 -11.80 18.20 15.82
N HIS A 416 -11.77 18.17 17.19
CA HIS A 416 -12.27 19.22 18.04
C HIS A 416 -11.37 19.52 19.26
N ARG A 417 -10.70 20.66 19.21
CA ARG A 417 -9.65 21.10 20.14
C ARG A 417 -10.08 21.42 21.57
N THR A 418 -11.29 21.94 21.79
CA THR A 418 -11.68 22.51 23.07
C THR A 418 -12.10 21.52 24.14
N GLN A 419 -12.38 20.28 23.75
CA GLN A 419 -12.89 19.23 24.65
C GLN A 419 -11.90 18.09 24.84
N TYR A 420 -10.73 18.20 24.20
CA TYR A 420 -9.74 17.15 24.18
C TYR A 420 -9.10 16.89 25.55
N SER A 421 -8.84 17.94 26.33
CA SER A 421 -8.17 17.82 27.63
C SER A 421 -8.97 17.01 28.67
N THR A 422 -10.29 17.18 28.69
CA THR A 422 -11.16 16.41 29.61
C THR A 422 -11.23 14.94 29.18
N PHE A 423 -11.33 14.71 27.89
CA PHE A 423 -11.37 13.36 27.33
C PHE A 423 -10.04 12.62 27.51
N ALA A 424 -8.90 13.28 27.28
CA ALA A 424 -7.58 12.72 27.51
C ALA A 424 -7.37 12.34 28.98
N ALA A 425 -7.85 13.16 29.91
CA ALA A 425 -7.81 12.86 31.34
C ALA A 425 -8.62 11.60 31.68
N LEU A 426 -9.81 11.46 31.10
CA LEU A 426 -10.65 10.27 31.30
C LEU A 426 -10.03 9.01 30.72
N MET A 427 -9.42 9.10 29.55
CA MET A 427 -8.71 7.98 28.94
C MET A 427 -7.41 7.61 29.68
N ASN A 428 -6.72 8.59 30.25
CA ASN A 428 -5.58 8.33 31.13
C ASN A 428 -5.98 7.58 32.40
N GLU A 429 -7.15 7.86 32.92
CA GLU A 429 -7.69 7.17 34.08
C GLU A 429 -8.19 5.77 33.71
N ALA A 430 -8.93 5.63 32.61
CA ALA A 430 -9.48 4.37 32.14
C ALA A 430 -8.42 3.39 31.65
N LEU A 431 -7.42 3.87 30.92
CA LEU A 431 -6.35 3.10 30.28
C LEU A 431 -4.99 3.68 30.67
N PRO A 432 -4.55 3.52 31.93
CA PRO A 432 -3.38 4.25 32.45
C PRO A 432 -2.06 3.87 31.77
N ASN A 433 -1.95 2.66 31.23
CA ASN A 433 -0.73 2.14 30.63
C ASN A 433 -0.81 2.03 29.10
N ALA A 434 -1.87 2.51 28.47
CA ALA A 434 -2.00 2.49 27.04
C ALA A 434 -1.01 3.43 26.35
N THR A 435 -0.54 3.01 25.19
CA THR A 435 0.20 3.91 24.27
C THR A 435 -0.82 4.76 23.52
N LYS A 436 -0.59 6.07 23.47
CA LYS A 436 -1.51 7.05 22.87
C LYS A 436 -0.91 7.72 21.69
N ILE A 437 -1.61 7.68 20.56
CA ILE A 437 -1.24 8.35 19.32
C ILE A 437 -2.38 9.26 18.90
N ALA A 438 -2.07 10.54 18.72
CA ALA A 438 -3.01 11.52 18.20
C ALA A 438 -2.76 11.78 16.72
N PHE A 439 -3.81 11.69 15.92
CA PHE A 439 -3.82 12.19 14.54
C PHE A 439 -4.48 13.56 14.53
N THR A 440 -3.78 14.59 14.07
CA THR A 440 -4.28 15.96 14.04
C THR A 440 -4.08 16.61 12.69
N GLY A 441 -5.08 17.36 12.23
CA GLY A 441 -5.03 18.12 10.97
C GLY A 441 -4.51 19.54 11.12
N THR A 442 -4.29 20.01 12.33
CA THR A 442 -3.98 21.41 12.59
C THR A 442 -2.72 21.57 13.41
N PRO A 443 -1.87 22.56 13.06
CA PRO A 443 -0.74 22.91 13.89
C PRO A 443 -1.24 23.41 15.24
N LEU A 444 -0.75 22.81 16.29
CA LEU A 444 -1.17 23.18 17.64
C LEU A 444 -0.36 24.37 18.14
N ILE A 445 -0.97 25.53 18.14
CA ILE A 445 -0.48 26.68 18.92
C ILE A 445 -0.52 26.35 20.42
N GLN A 446 -1.31 25.36 20.82
CA GLN A 446 -1.35 24.78 22.18
C GLN A 446 -0.41 23.55 22.32
N SER A 447 0.69 23.56 21.61
CA SER A 447 1.58 22.40 21.37
C SER A 447 2.17 21.76 22.64
N GLU A 448 2.38 22.54 23.71
CA GLU A 448 3.00 22.00 24.92
C GLU A 448 2.07 21.05 25.68
N LYS A 449 0.77 21.37 25.76
CA LYS A 449 -0.20 20.55 26.46
C LYS A 449 -0.46 19.22 25.77
N THR A 450 -0.58 19.22 24.45
CA THR A 450 -0.76 18.00 23.64
C THR A 450 0.51 17.17 23.60
N LYS A 451 1.68 17.78 23.49
CA LYS A 451 2.97 17.07 23.59
C LYS A 451 3.15 16.40 24.96
N ASN A 452 2.71 17.05 26.05
CA ASN A 452 2.75 16.47 27.39
C ASN A 452 1.82 15.26 27.55
N GLU A 453 0.69 15.24 26.84
CA GLU A 453 -0.28 14.15 26.89
C GLU A 453 0.05 12.99 25.95
N PHE A 454 0.55 13.27 24.73
CA PHE A 454 0.82 12.26 23.70
C PHE A 454 2.28 12.00 23.42
N GLY A 455 3.16 12.93 23.75
CA GLY A 455 4.58 12.86 23.41
C GLY A 455 4.94 13.71 22.19
N SER A 456 6.08 13.41 21.58
CA SER A 456 6.62 14.18 20.46
C SER A 456 5.95 13.86 19.13
N TYR A 457 6.20 14.70 18.13
CA TYR A 457 5.77 14.43 16.77
C TYR A 457 6.43 13.15 16.21
N ILE A 458 5.61 12.27 15.68
CA ILE A 458 6.05 11.07 14.94
C ILE A 458 6.30 11.44 13.48
N ASP A 459 5.35 12.14 12.87
CA ASP A 459 5.40 12.57 11.48
C ASP A 459 4.61 13.85 11.27
N THR A 460 5.05 14.66 10.30
CA THR A 460 4.38 15.90 9.91
C THR A 460 4.16 15.96 8.41
N TYR A 461 2.95 16.35 8.02
CA TYR A 461 2.57 16.61 6.65
C TYR A 461 1.70 17.86 6.60
N THR A 462 2.31 18.99 6.21
CA THR A 462 1.69 20.31 6.31
C THR A 462 0.72 20.60 5.15
N ILE A 463 -0.12 21.61 5.33
CA ILE A 463 -1.00 22.08 4.28
C ILE A 463 -0.23 22.55 3.05
N GLU A 464 0.95 23.17 3.23
CA GLU A 464 1.80 23.61 2.12
C GLU A 464 2.32 22.42 1.31
N GLN A 465 2.76 21.36 1.96
CA GLN A 465 3.19 20.11 1.32
C GLN A 465 2.03 19.47 0.56
N SER A 466 0.84 19.41 1.18
CA SER A 466 -0.35 18.84 0.58
C SER A 466 -0.82 19.60 -0.67
N VAL A 467 -0.75 20.93 -0.65
CA VAL A 467 -1.07 21.77 -1.80
C VAL A 467 -0.06 21.56 -2.94
N LYS A 468 1.23 21.52 -2.63
CA LYS A 468 2.29 21.22 -3.61
C LYS A 468 2.13 19.83 -4.24
N ASP A 469 1.65 18.87 -3.48
CA ASP A 469 1.41 17.51 -3.96
C ASP A 469 0.10 17.38 -4.76
N GLY A 470 -0.73 18.42 -4.82
CA GLY A 470 -2.03 18.39 -5.47
C GLY A 470 -3.10 17.60 -4.71
N SER A 471 -2.83 17.26 -3.45
CA SER A 471 -3.75 16.47 -2.61
C SER A 471 -4.84 17.33 -1.98
N THR A 472 -4.63 18.63 -1.88
CA THR A 472 -5.55 19.61 -1.28
C THR A 472 -5.72 20.80 -2.21
N VAL A 473 -6.95 21.21 -2.45
CA VAL A 473 -7.24 22.41 -3.23
C VAL A 473 -6.90 23.64 -2.37
N LYS A 474 -6.13 24.56 -2.94
CA LYS A 474 -5.81 25.83 -2.29
C LYS A 474 -7.10 26.63 -2.09
N ILE A 475 -7.49 26.82 -0.84
CA ILE A 475 -8.61 27.73 -0.51
C ILE A 475 -8.09 29.15 -0.65
N ILE A 476 -8.54 29.85 -1.67
CA ILE A 476 -8.31 31.28 -1.82
C ILE A 476 -9.42 31.95 -1.02
N TYR A 477 -9.07 32.57 0.09
CA TYR A 477 -9.97 33.47 0.78
C TYR A 477 -9.97 34.80 -0.04
N GLU A 478 -11.12 35.15 -0.60
CA GLU A 478 -11.37 36.49 -1.10
C GLU A 478 -11.62 37.46 0.05
#